data_1fe6d2faa4ebcb26afc90082d41a3211
#
_entry.id   1fe6d2faa4ebcb26afc90082d41a3211
#
_cell.length_a   1.000
_cell.length_b   1.000
_cell.length_c   1.000
_cell.angle_alpha   90.00
_cell.angle_beta   90.00
_cell.angle_gamma   90.00
#
_symmetry.space_group_name_H-M   'P 1'
#
loop_
_entity.id
_entity.type
_entity.pdbx_description
1 polymer ?
#
loop_
_entity_poly.entity_id
_entity_poly.type
_entity_poly.pdbx_seq_one_letter_code
_entity_poly.pdbx_strand_id
1 'polypeptide(L)'
;KKINYDLLLGKLHMNDLQLILNPDDIKADYIPNKIQHYSILLPKLNVLQGEESKRVFDYRVIVTNPTAISEIEENKKKELNQRLQEWIADNSMSDEEASQELDRINDYFTYNWQDAREQRGNLILNHYVKQYDMKVMFNEGFRDAMTVGEEIYQCSIEGGEPVVRRLNPLKVRILKSGYSNRIEDADIIILEDYWSPGRIIDTFHDVLKKKDIDYIENLKVGIDEGKTDEMSNVDPRYTMIPANLLDENIEVNNAEVSQEGFFSSITDEYTDSLMPYDMAGNIKVLRVYWKSKRKIKKVKSYDEDGEPQYNFYSEDYVINENLGEEEETYYINQAWEGTKIGENIYVNMRPCVVQYNSLMNPSKCHFGIIGSLYNLNDNKPFSLVDMMKPYNYLYDVIHDRLNKLIARNWGTLVNLDLSKKPKSWEMDKWMYFAKTLGLYVQDSFNEGNVGAATGKLAGAMNNASNGVIPANDANQIQSYIELLTFIKNEMSEVAGISPQREGQVSNRETVGGVERATLQSSHITEWLFVTHENLKKRVLEAFIETAKIAMKGNKKKFQYILPDGALKMLEIDGDEFAECDYGLVVDNSETSQKLNQQIETLAQAA
;
A
#
# COMPACT_ATOMS: atom_id res chain seq x y z
N LYS A 1 -6.46 -4.51 -8.77
CA LYS A 1 -5.82 -4.39 -7.44
C LYS A 1 -5.34 -5.76 -6.96
N LYS A 2 -6.23 -6.75 -6.79
CA LYS A 2 -5.90 -8.08 -6.27
C LYS A 2 -4.80 -8.77 -7.07
N ILE A 3 -4.92 -8.80 -8.40
CA ILE A 3 -3.93 -9.40 -9.31
C ILE A 3 -2.50 -8.90 -9.02
N ASN A 4 -2.34 -7.62 -8.66
CA ASN A 4 -1.03 -7.05 -8.36
C ASN A 4 -0.46 -7.58 -7.04
N TYR A 5 -1.30 -7.72 -6.00
CA TYR A 5 -0.87 -8.35 -4.74
C TYR A 5 -0.56 -9.83 -4.94
N ASP A 6 -1.40 -10.54 -5.68
CA ASP A 6 -1.19 -11.97 -6.00
C ASP A 6 0.11 -12.19 -6.76
N LEU A 7 0.43 -11.31 -7.71
CA LEU A 7 1.69 -11.36 -8.43
C LEU A 7 2.90 -11.20 -7.50
N LEU A 8 2.82 -10.30 -6.52
CA LEU A 8 3.89 -10.15 -5.52
C LEU A 8 4.01 -11.35 -4.58
N LEU A 9 2.91 -12.05 -4.32
CA LEU A 9 2.86 -13.29 -3.52
C LEU A 9 3.24 -14.55 -4.31
N GLY A 10 3.61 -14.42 -5.58
CA GLY A 10 4.01 -15.55 -6.41
C GLY A 10 2.87 -16.26 -7.14
N LYS A 11 1.68 -15.65 -7.20
CA LYS A 11 0.52 -16.21 -7.91
C LYS A 11 0.36 -15.51 -9.26
N LEU A 12 0.33 -16.29 -10.34
CA LEU A 12 0.06 -15.80 -11.68
C LEU A 12 -1.44 -15.82 -11.98
N HIS A 13 -1.92 -14.76 -12.61
CA HIS A 13 -3.27 -14.70 -13.12
C HIS A 13 -3.33 -15.25 -14.55
N MET A 14 -3.98 -16.41 -14.74
CA MET A 14 -3.95 -17.15 -16.01
C MET A 14 -4.57 -16.38 -17.18
N ASN A 15 -5.60 -15.58 -16.94
CA ASN A 15 -6.23 -14.79 -18.01
C ASN A 15 -5.28 -13.75 -18.60
N ASP A 16 -4.50 -13.05 -17.76
CA ASP A 16 -3.50 -12.08 -18.23
C ASP A 16 -2.37 -12.79 -18.98
N LEU A 17 -1.98 -13.97 -18.52
CA LEU A 17 -0.96 -14.79 -19.16
C LEU A 17 -1.42 -15.31 -20.53
N GLN A 18 -2.69 -15.69 -20.65
CA GLN A 18 -3.28 -16.14 -21.90
C GLN A 18 -3.22 -15.07 -22.99
N LEU A 19 -3.38 -13.79 -22.66
CA LEU A 19 -3.24 -12.68 -23.62
C LEU A 19 -1.84 -12.63 -24.25
N ILE A 20 -0.82 -13.03 -23.51
CA ILE A 20 0.57 -13.04 -24.01
C ILE A 20 0.87 -14.33 -24.78
N LEU A 21 0.37 -15.47 -24.28
CA LEU A 21 0.60 -16.78 -24.89
C LEU A 21 -0.22 -17.01 -26.16
N ASN A 22 -1.41 -16.44 -26.21
CA ASN A 22 -2.38 -16.63 -27.28
C ASN A 22 -3.08 -15.30 -27.65
N PRO A 23 -2.35 -14.35 -28.27
CA PRO A 23 -2.87 -13.03 -28.58
C PRO A 23 -4.06 -13.05 -29.55
N ASP A 24 -4.16 -14.09 -30.39
CA ASP A 24 -5.19 -14.24 -31.41
C ASP A 24 -6.42 -15.01 -30.91
N ASP A 25 -6.49 -15.37 -29.63
CA ASP A 25 -7.56 -16.13 -28.99
C ASP A 25 -7.95 -17.44 -29.74
N ILE A 26 -6.96 -18.07 -30.34
CA ILE A 26 -7.14 -19.37 -31.02
C ILE A 26 -7.27 -20.44 -29.94
N LYS A 27 -8.32 -21.25 -30.01
CA LYS A 27 -8.47 -22.40 -29.11
C LYS A 27 -7.31 -23.37 -29.30
N ALA A 28 -6.41 -23.39 -28.35
CA ALA A 28 -5.22 -24.22 -28.36
C ALA A 28 -5.15 -25.05 -27.09
N ASP A 29 -5.25 -26.38 -27.24
CA ASP A 29 -5.21 -27.34 -26.12
C ASP A 29 -3.80 -27.50 -25.50
N TYR A 30 -2.79 -26.81 -26.03
CA TYR A 30 -1.38 -26.95 -25.62
C TYR A 30 -0.85 -25.76 -24.81
N ILE A 31 -1.71 -24.83 -24.38
CA ILE A 31 -1.31 -23.75 -23.48
C ILE A 31 -0.98 -24.36 -22.12
N PRO A 32 0.20 -24.13 -21.55
CA PRO A 32 0.56 -24.72 -20.27
C PRO A 32 -0.39 -24.24 -19.17
N ASN A 33 -1.00 -25.15 -18.45
CA ASN A 33 -1.90 -24.85 -17.36
C ASN A 33 -1.17 -24.28 -16.13
N LYS A 34 0.13 -24.47 -16.03
CA LYS A 34 0.93 -24.07 -14.88
C LYS A 34 2.32 -23.56 -15.34
N ILE A 35 2.61 -22.31 -15.02
CA ILE A 35 3.92 -21.69 -15.22
C ILE A 35 4.42 -21.25 -13.87
N GLN A 36 5.71 -21.48 -13.59
CA GLN A 36 6.34 -21.00 -12.36
C GLN A 36 6.57 -19.50 -12.45
N HIS A 37 6.19 -18.79 -11.40
CA HIS A 37 6.42 -17.34 -11.27
C HIS A 37 7.79 -17.04 -10.66
N TYR A 38 8.47 -16.06 -11.24
CA TYR A 38 9.72 -15.49 -10.77
C TYR A 38 9.52 -14.00 -10.51
N SER A 39 9.35 -13.62 -9.26
CA SER A 39 9.06 -12.22 -8.89
C SER A 39 10.32 -11.35 -9.03
N ILE A 40 10.54 -10.82 -10.22
CA ILE A 40 11.60 -9.84 -10.48
C ILE A 40 11.16 -8.40 -10.12
N LEU A 41 9.87 -8.22 -9.83
CA LEU A 41 9.28 -6.95 -9.38
C LEU A 41 9.64 -6.62 -7.92
N LEU A 42 9.60 -7.63 -7.05
CA LEU A 42 9.72 -7.47 -5.60
C LEU A 42 11.02 -6.76 -5.17
N PRO A 43 12.20 -7.11 -5.69
CA PRO A 43 13.44 -6.40 -5.36
C PRO A 43 13.37 -4.91 -5.69
N LYS A 44 12.73 -4.53 -6.80
CA LYS A 44 12.59 -3.13 -7.22
C LYS A 44 11.71 -2.32 -6.28
N LEU A 45 10.58 -2.89 -5.86
CA LEU A 45 9.71 -2.26 -4.86
C LEU A 45 10.45 -2.11 -3.52
N ASN A 46 11.23 -3.12 -3.12
CA ASN A 46 11.99 -3.07 -1.87
C ASN A 46 13.08 -1.99 -1.88
N VAL A 47 13.70 -1.71 -3.04
CA VAL A 47 14.65 -0.59 -3.16
C VAL A 47 13.97 0.74 -2.87
N LEU A 48 12.82 1.02 -3.50
CA LEU A 48 12.08 2.27 -3.27
C LEU A 48 11.54 2.37 -1.85
N GLN A 49 11.03 1.26 -1.29
CA GLN A 49 10.58 1.21 0.10
C GLN A 49 11.73 1.47 1.08
N GLY A 50 12.91 0.94 0.79
CA GLY A 50 14.13 1.21 1.57
C GLY A 50 14.60 2.67 1.47
N GLU A 51 14.45 3.30 0.32
CA GLU A 51 14.74 4.73 0.15
C GLU A 51 13.75 5.61 0.92
N GLU A 52 12.46 5.27 0.91
CA GLU A 52 11.46 5.98 1.71
C GLU A 52 11.79 5.90 3.21
N SER A 53 12.17 4.72 3.70
CA SER A 53 12.49 4.54 5.12
C SER A 53 13.68 5.37 5.61
N LYS A 54 14.58 5.77 4.70
CA LYS A 54 15.74 6.63 4.99
C LYS A 54 15.42 8.12 4.93
N ARG A 55 14.30 8.51 4.33
CA ARG A 55 13.89 9.91 4.27
C ARG A 55 13.57 10.41 5.68
N VAL A 56 13.89 11.66 5.91
CA VAL A 56 13.64 12.29 7.21
C VAL A 56 12.15 12.44 7.42
N PHE A 57 11.68 12.00 8.59
CA PHE A 57 10.31 12.16 9.03
C PHE A 57 10.29 13.20 10.15
N ASP A 58 10.37 14.48 9.75
CA ASP A 58 10.35 15.60 10.66
C ASP A 58 9.23 16.57 10.28
N TYR A 59 8.26 16.69 11.17
CA TYR A 59 7.07 17.53 10.99
C TYR A 59 6.94 18.44 12.19
N ARG A 60 6.83 19.74 11.91
CA ARG A 60 6.67 20.76 12.93
C ARG A 60 5.27 21.35 12.86
N VAL A 61 4.60 21.38 14.00
CA VAL A 61 3.27 21.98 14.15
C VAL A 61 3.42 23.48 14.29
N ILE A 62 2.65 24.22 13.52
CA ILE A 62 2.51 25.67 13.60
C ILE A 62 1.04 26.04 13.77
N VAL A 63 0.78 27.18 14.40
CA VAL A 63 -0.56 27.74 14.51
C VAL A 63 -0.89 28.54 13.26
N THR A 64 -2.08 28.31 12.68
CA THR A 64 -2.52 28.94 11.43
C THR A 64 -3.69 29.90 11.59
N ASN A 65 -4.30 29.94 12.77
CA ASN A 65 -5.41 30.84 13.07
C ASN A 65 -4.95 32.33 13.11
N PRO A 66 -5.49 33.26 12.31
CA PRO A 66 -5.05 34.65 12.25
C PRO A 66 -5.08 35.38 13.59
N THR A 67 -6.10 35.13 14.42
CA THR A 67 -6.22 35.73 15.76
C THR A 67 -5.11 35.24 16.69
N ALA A 68 -4.86 33.93 16.68
CA ALA A 68 -3.78 33.34 17.46
C ALA A 68 -2.40 33.78 16.98
N ILE A 69 -2.19 33.97 15.67
CA ILE A 69 -0.92 34.49 15.11
C ILE A 69 -0.62 35.89 15.65
N SER A 70 -1.63 36.77 15.71
CA SER A 70 -1.46 38.13 16.27
C SER A 70 -1.05 38.08 17.74
N GLU A 71 -1.68 37.21 18.53
CA GLU A 71 -1.33 37.00 19.95
C GLU A 71 0.09 36.41 20.11
N ILE A 72 0.47 35.48 19.25
CA ILE A 72 1.81 34.86 19.21
C ILE A 72 2.87 35.94 18.95
N GLU A 73 2.63 36.80 17.96
CA GLU A 73 3.54 37.93 17.68
C GLU A 73 3.65 38.90 18.85
N GLU A 74 2.54 39.18 19.54
CA GLU A 74 2.58 40.05 20.73
C GLU A 74 3.34 39.37 21.88
N ASN A 75 3.13 38.08 22.12
CA ASN A 75 3.84 37.32 23.13
C ASN A 75 5.35 37.26 22.84
N LYS A 76 5.71 37.02 21.56
CA LYS A 76 7.10 37.05 21.11
C LYS A 76 7.74 38.39 21.40
N LYS A 77 7.06 39.51 21.09
CA LYS A 77 7.55 40.87 21.36
C LYS A 77 7.68 41.12 22.86
N LYS A 78 6.73 40.68 23.67
CA LYS A 78 6.77 40.81 25.13
C LYS A 78 7.97 40.06 25.73
N GLU A 79 8.17 38.80 25.33
CA GLU A 79 9.26 37.98 25.84
C GLU A 79 10.65 38.52 25.37
N LEU A 80 10.74 38.99 24.10
CA LEU A 80 11.93 39.62 23.60
C LEU A 80 12.27 40.90 24.40
N ASN A 81 11.25 41.74 24.68
CA ASN A 81 11.45 42.96 25.47
C ASN A 81 11.86 42.64 26.92
N GLN A 82 11.29 41.61 27.53
CA GLN A 82 11.68 41.15 28.87
C GLN A 82 13.15 40.71 28.88
N ARG A 83 13.57 39.86 27.97
CA ARG A 83 14.97 39.42 27.88
C ARG A 83 15.95 40.57 27.58
N LEU A 84 15.56 41.51 26.72
CA LEU A 84 16.35 42.68 26.46
C LEU A 84 16.46 43.58 27.72
N GLN A 85 15.38 43.72 28.51
CA GLN A 85 15.42 44.46 29.78
C GLN A 85 16.30 43.76 30.81
N GLU A 86 16.24 42.44 30.94
CA GLU A 86 17.10 41.64 31.79
C GLU A 86 18.58 41.81 31.38
N TRP A 87 18.85 41.73 30.08
CA TRP A 87 20.18 41.98 29.52
C TRP A 87 20.72 43.39 29.79
N ILE A 88 19.90 44.41 29.63
CA ILE A 88 20.28 45.81 29.93
C ILE A 88 20.52 46.00 31.43
N ALA A 89 19.79 45.29 32.30
CA ALA A 89 19.95 45.38 33.74
C ALA A 89 21.22 44.70 34.26
N ASP A 90 21.82 43.80 33.50
CA ASP A 90 23.04 43.08 33.83
C ASP A 90 24.27 43.89 33.34
N ASN A 91 24.62 44.96 34.10
CA ASN A 91 25.70 45.89 33.78
C ASN A 91 27.12 45.32 33.95
N SER A 92 27.33 44.00 34.08
CA SER A 92 28.62 43.36 34.39
C SER A 92 29.42 42.89 33.17
N MET A 93 28.88 43.05 31.94
CA MET A 93 29.45 42.48 30.70
C MET A 93 30.40 43.47 30.00
N SER A 94 31.44 42.94 29.37
CA SER A 94 32.28 43.69 28.43
C SER A 94 31.55 43.94 27.11
N ASP A 95 31.97 44.97 26.33
CA ASP A 95 31.30 45.30 25.05
C ASP A 95 31.30 44.14 24.05
N GLU A 96 32.28 43.26 24.04
CA GLU A 96 32.37 42.07 23.20
C GLU A 96 31.41 40.98 23.64
N GLU A 97 31.31 40.72 24.96
CA GLU A 97 30.35 39.78 25.53
C GLU A 97 28.90 40.24 25.32
N ALA A 98 28.67 41.52 25.45
CA ALA A 98 27.38 42.14 25.20
C ALA A 98 26.90 41.98 23.76
N SER A 99 27.79 42.11 22.78
CA SER A 99 27.46 41.89 21.35
C SER A 99 27.16 40.41 21.06
N GLN A 100 27.93 39.49 21.62
CA GLN A 100 27.71 38.07 21.45
C GLN A 100 26.38 37.58 22.07
N GLU A 101 26.02 38.15 23.24
CA GLU A 101 24.75 37.78 23.88
C GLU A 101 23.53 38.34 23.14
N LEU A 102 23.66 39.54 22.56
CA LEU A 102 22.65 40.13 21.68
C LEU A 102 22.43 39.27 20.43
N ASP A 103 23.49 38.77 19.81
CA ASP A 103 23.41 37.87 18.68
C ASP A 103 22.76 36.56 19.06
N ARG A 104 23.07 35.98 20.23
CA ARG A 104 22.42 34.80 20.76
C ARG A 104 20.93 35.00 21.02
N ILE A 105 20.53 36.11 21.59
CA ILE A 105 19.12 36.48 21.82
C ILE A 105 18.41 36.56 20.47
N ASN A 106 19.00 37.25 19.50
CA ASN A 106 18.43 37.40 18.16
C ASN A 106 18.28 36.03 17.45
N ASP A 107 19.31 35.18 17.53
CA ASP A 107 19.30 33.84 16.95
C ASP A 107 18.25 32.95 17.63
N TYR A 108 18.12 33.04 18.96
CA TYR A 108 17.09 32.30 19.69
C TYR A 108 15.68 32.71 19.24
N PHE A 109 15.37 34.00 19.15
CA PHE A 109 14.06 34.47 18.73
C PHE A 109 13.81 34.28 17.23
N THR A 110 14.84 34.18 16.42
CA THR A 110 14.72 33.96 14.97
C THR A 110 14.52 32.50 14.64
N TYR A 111 15.25 31.58 15.28
CA TYR A 111 15.31 30.19 14.88
C TYR A 111 14.71 29.21 15.90
N ASN A 112 14.78 29.50 17.19
CA ASN A 112 14.48 28.53 18.25
C ASN A 112 13.21 28.84 19.05
N TRP A 113 12.75 30.10 19.01
CA TRP A 113 11.56 30.49 19.78
C TRP A 113 10.30 29.84 19.22
N GLN A 114 9.47 29.27 20.09
CA GLN A 114 8.18 28.66 19.77
C GLN A 114 7.17 29.07 20.83
N ASP A 115 5.96 29.41 20.38
CA ASP A 115 4.84 29.63 21.30
C ASP A 115 4.45 28.36 22.05
N ALA A 116 3.93 28.49 23.27
CA ALA A 116 3.50 27.37 24.10
C ALA A 116 2.43 26.49 23.44
N ARG A 117 1.60 27.04 22.57
CA ARG A 117 0.58 26.32 21.78
C ARG A 117 1.24 25.42 20.74
N GLU A 118 2.24 25.93 20.03
CA GLU A 118 3.01 25.16 19.05
C GLU A 118 3.83 24.05 19.72
N GLN A 119 4.47 24.36 20.85
CA GLN A 119 5.20 23.36 21.64
C GLN A 119 4.28 22.23 22.10
N ARG A 120 3.08 22.55 22.60
CA ARG A 120 2.08 21.54 22.97
C ARG A 120 1.66 20.68 21.79
N GLY A 121 1.36 21.29 20.65
CA GLY A 121 1.02 20.59 19.42
C GLY A 121 2.12 19.62 18.96
N ASN A 122 3.38 20.07 19.00
CA ASN A 122 4.55 19.24 18.66
C ASN A 122 4.73 18.07 19.63
N LEU A 123 4.52 18.28 20.94
CA LEU A 123 4.62 17.23 21.95
C LEU A 123 3.53 16.16 21.78
N ILE A 124 2.29 16.58 21.49
CA ILE A 124 1.17 15.67 21.21
C ILE A 124 1.48 14.85 19.96
N LEU A 125 1.85 15.51 18.86
CA LEU A 125 2.17 14.84 17.61
C LEU A 125 3.29 13.82 17.79
N ASN A 126 4.39 14.21 18.40
CA ASN A 126 5.53 13.34 18.65
C ASN A 126 5.20 12.14 19.56
N HIS A 127 4.32 12.33 20.54
CA HIS A 127 3.84 11.23 21.37
C HIS A 127 3.11 10.18 20.55
N TYR A 128 2.11 10.59 19.77
CA TYR A 128 1.31 9.66 18.97
C TYR A 128 2.07 9.08 17.77
N VAL A 129 2.98 9.84 17.15
CA VAL A 129 3.88 9.32 16.11
C VAL A 129 4.68 8.12 16.61
N LYS A 130 5.17 8.19 17.85
CA LYS A 130 5.88 7.08 18.48
C LYS A 130 4.93 5.96 18.94
N GLN A 131 3.78 6.30 19.49
CA GLN A 131 2.81 5.33 20.00
C GLN A 131 2.25 4.43 18.90
N TYR A 132 2.01 4.98 17.70
CA TYR A 132 1.45 4.26 16.57
C TYR A 132 2.49 3.84 15.53
N ASP A 133 3.77 4.01 15.80
CA ASP A 133 4.85 3.73 14.84
C ASP A 133 4.54 4.29 13.43
N MET A 134 4.07 5.56 13.38
CA MET A 134 3.53 6.14 12.15
C MET A 134 4.51 6.10 10.98
N LYS A 135 5.82 6.15 11.25
CA LYS A 135 6.85 6.03 10.21
C LYS A 135 6.77 4.67 9.51
N VAL A 136 6.60 3.60 10.26
CA VAL A 136 6.46 2.23 9.70
C VAL A 136 5.14 2.12 8.95
N MET A 137 4.06 2.62 9.54
CA MET A 137 2.73 2.63 8.92
C MET A 137 2.73 3.36 7.56
N PHE A 138 3.40 4.50 7.44
CA PHE A 138 3.53 5.23 6.19
C PHE A 138 4.39 4.49 5.16
N ASN A 139 5.49 3.85 5.59
CA ASN A 139 6.31 3.04 4.71
C ASN A 139 5.54 1.83 4.14
N GLU A 140 4.68 1.20 4.95
CA GLU A 140 3.76 0.16 4.47
C GLU A 140 2.69 0.71 3.51
N GLY A 141 2.18 1.90 3.77
CA GLY A 141 1.24 2.59 2.87
C GLY A 141 1.87 2.95 1.53
N PHE A 142 3.12 3.36 1.53
CA PHE A 142 3.88 3.59 0.29
C PHE A 142 4.03 2.32 -0.55
N ARG A 143 4.16 1.15 0.11
CA ARG A 143 4.13 -0.13 -0.59
C ARG A 143 2.79 -0.38 -1.29
N ASP A 144 1.66 -0.06 -0.64
CA ASP A 144 0.33 -0.14 -1.28
C ASP A 144 0.25 0.80 -2.48
N ALA A 145 0.74 2.04 -2.35
CA ALA A 145 0.80 3.00 -3.45
C ALA A 145 1.55 2.46 -4.66
N MET A 146 2.71 1.85 -4.46
CA MET A 146 3.49 1.24 -5.54
C MET A 146 2.81 0.00 -6.15
N THR A 147 2.04 -0.73 -5.35
CA THR A 147 1.41 -2.00 -5.76
C THR A 147 0.10 -1.78 -6.50
N VAL A 148 -0.77 -0.90 -6.02
CA VAL A 148 -2.11 -0.70 -6.58
C VAL A 148 -2.42 0.74 -6.97
N GLY A 149 -1.52 1.67 -6.75
CA GLY A 149 -1.71 3.08 -7.06
C GLY A 149 -2.64 3.81 -6.09
N GLU A 150 -2.91 3.24 -4.91
CA GLU A 150 -3.76 3.86 -3.90
C GLU A 150 -3.11 3.73 -2.53
N GLU A 151 -3.14 4.81 -1.78
CA GLU A 151 -2.66 4.87 -0.41
C GLU A 151 -3.71 5.56 0.45
N ILE A 152 -4.19 4.88 1.51
CA ILE A 152 -5.39 5.28 2.24
C ILE A 152 -5.18 5.11 3.74
N TYR A 153 -5.53 6.14 4.50
CA TYR A 153 -5.50 6.16 5.96
C TYR A 153 -6.83 6.59 6.53
N GLN A 154 -7.14 6.11 7.71
CA GLN A 154 -8.31 6.54 8.47
C GLN A 154 -7.87 7.11 9.82
N CYS A 155 -8.31 8.33 10.11
CA CYS A 155 -8.26 8.94 11.42
C CYS A 155 -9.63 8.76 12.10
N SER A 156 -9.64 8.20 13.30
CA SER A 156 -10.86 7.91 14.06
C SER A 156 -10.64 8.19 15.55
N ILE A 157 -11.72 8.17 16.32
CA ILE A 157 -11.68 8.26 17.78
C ILE A 157 -12.15 6.93 18.33
N GLU A 158 -11.32 6.28 19.13
CA GLU A 158 -11.63 5.01 19.78
C GLU A 158 -11.32 5.12 21.27
N GLY A 159 -12.33 4.84 22.11
CA GLY A 159 -12.17 4.95 23.56
C GLY A 159 -11.78 6.35 24.06
N GLY A 160 -12.10 7.41 23.29
CA GLY A 160 -11.70 8.78 23.59
C GLY A 160 -10.28 9.15 23.22
N GLU A 161 -9.55 8.25 22.52
CA GLU A 161 -8.22 8.49 21.98
C GLU A 161 -8.26 8.68 20.46
N PRO A 162 -7.45 9.59 19.89
CA PRO A 162 -7.30 9.70 18.46
C PRO A 162 -6.48 8.50 17.93
N VAL A 163 -6.97 7.85 16.90
CA VAL A 163 -6.33 6.67 16.30
C VAL A 163 -6.15 6.90 14.81
N VAL A 164 -4.99 6.53 14.28
CA VAL A 164 -4.74 6.50 12.83
C VAL A 164 -4.42 5.07 12.40
N ARG A 165 -4.99 4.66 11.27
CA ARG A 165 -4.79 3.32 10.70
C ARG A 165 -4.63 3.39 9.20
N ARG A 166 -3.75 2.55 8.67
CA ARG A 166 -3.68 2.26 7.24
C ARG A 166 -4.86 1.39 6.84
N LEU A 167 -5.54 1.74 5.77
CA LEU A 167 -6.61 0.94 5.19
C LEU A 167 -6.09 0.13 4.00
N ASN A 168 -6.51 -1.13 3.92
CA ASN A 168 -6.19 -1.97 2.77
C ASN A 168 -6.99 -1.48 1.54
N PRO A 169 -6.34 -1.08 0.43
CA PRO A 169 -7.03 -0.59 -0.77
C PRO A 169 -7.98 -1.61 -1.42
N LEU A 170 -7.83 -2.89 -1.13
CA LEU A 170 -8.75 -3.94 -1.59
C LEU A 170 -10.12 -3.83 -0.95
N LYS A 171 -10.17 -3.34 0.29
CA LYS A 171 -11.39 -3.22 1.10
C LYS A 171 -12.05 -1.83 1.00
N VAL A 172 -11.50 -0.94 0.20
CA VAL A 172 -11.99 0.43 0.04
C VAL A 172 -12.53 0.63 -1.37
N ARG A 173 -13.77 1.09 -1.45
CA ARG A 173 -14.42 1.50 -2.70
C ARG A 173 -14.68 2.99 -2.66
N ILE A 174 -14.25 3.69 -3.70
CA ILE A 174 -14.31 5.14 -3.79
C ILE A 174 -15.20 5.51 -4.97
N LEU A 175 -16.26 6.26 -4.69
CA LEU A 175 -17.13 6.84 -5.70
C LEU A 175 -16.86 8.34 -5.77
N LYS A 176 -16.45 8.81 -6.93
CA LYS A 176 -15.92 10.14 -7.11
C LYS A 176 -16.39 10.72 -8.44
N SER A 177 -16.89 11.94 -8.40
CA SER A 177 -17.37 12.68 -9.58
C SER A 177 -16.37 13.69 -10.13
N GLY A 178 -15.29 14.00 -9.42
CA GLY A 178 -14.28 14.98 -9.82
C GLY A 178 -12.97 14.39 -10.33
N TYR A 179 -12.04 15.24 -10.78
CA TYR A 179 -10.72 14.88 -11.31
C TYR A 179 -9.59 14.96 -10.28
N SER A 180 -9.89 15.22 -9.00
CA SER A 180 -8.90 15.33 -7.95
C SER A 180 -8.23 13.98 -7.65
N ASN A 181 -6.92 13.97 -7.37
CA ASN A 181 -6.21 12.78 -6.91
C ASN A 181 -6.37 12.51 -5.41
N ARG A 182 -7.09 13.38 -4.70
CA ARG A 182 -7.34 13.26 -3.27
C ARG A 182 -8.58 12.41 -3.03
N ILE A 183 -8.48 11.45 -2.12
CA ILE A 183 -9.61 10.58 -1.75
C ILE A 183 -10.63 11.34 -0.91
N GLU A 184 -10.20 12.34 -0.16
CA GLU A 184 -11.07 13.21 0.65
C GLU A 184 -12.12 13.95 -0.18
N ASP A 185 -11.85 14.17 -1.47
CA ASP A 185 -12.79 14.83 -2.38
C ASP A 185 -13.86 13.88 -2.94
N ALA A 186 -13.82 12.59 -2.57
CA ALA A 186 -14.84 11.64 -2.99
C ALA A 186 -16.23 12.02 -2.46
N ASP A 187 -17.26 11.64 -3.21
CA ASP A 187 -18.65 11.82 -2.81
C ASP A 187 -19.07 10.75 -1.82
N ILE A 188 -18.65 9.50 -2.05
CA ILE A 188 -18.96 8.35 -1.21
C ILE A 188 -17.69 7.49 -1.08
N ILE A 189 -17.42 7.04 0.15
CA ILE A 189 -16.39 6.04 0.45
C ILE A 189 -17.05 4.88 1.18
N ILE A 190 -16.80 3.66 0.73
CA ILE A 190 -17.32 2.44 1.33
C ILE A 190 -16.14 1.60 1.80
N LEU A 191 -16.15 1.26 3.09
CA LEU A 191 -15.21 0.31 3.69
C LEU A 191 -15.94 -1.01 3.85
N GLU A 192 -15.40 -2.05 3.25
CA GLU A 192 -15.94 -3.41 3.28
C GLU A 192 -15.09 -4.28 4.20
N ASP A 193 -15.71 -4.83 5.24
CA ASP A 193 -15.06 -5.73 6.19
C ASP A 193 -15.98 -6.93 6.49
N TYR A 194 -15.36 -8.04 6.91
CA TYR A 194 -16.07 -9.21 7.42
C TYR A 194 -15.77 -9.34 8.91
N TRP A 195 -16.80 -9.27 9.73
CA TRP A 195 -16.69 -9.33 11.19
C TRP A 195 -17.41 -10.55 11.76
N SER A 196 -16.83 -11.12 12.81
CA SER A 196 -17.52 -12.20 13.54
C SER A 196 -18.81 -11.68 14.17
N PRO A 197 -19.84 -12.53 14.30
CA PRO A 197 -21.10 -12.16 14.93
C PRO A 197 -20.92 -11.53 16.33
N GLY A 198 -20.06 -12.13 17.17
CA GLY A 198 -19.75 -11.60 18.49
C GLY A 198 -19.21 -10.18 18.46
N ARG A 199 -18.23 -9.90 17.58
CA ARG A 199 -17.69 -8.54 17.42
C ARG A 199 -18.75 -7.53 16.99
N ILE A 200 -19.69 -7.93 16.13
CA ILE A 200 -20.78 -7.05 15.68
C ILE A 200 -21.69 -6.71 16.87
N ILE A 201 -22.11 -7.73 17.61
CA ILE A 201 -23.01 -7.55 18.78
C ILE A 201 -22.32 -6.67 19.83
N ASP A 202 -21.05 -6.91 20.15
CA ASP A 202 -20.30 -6.12 21.13
C ASP A 202 -20.13 -4.67 20.69
N THR A 203 -19.89 -4.43 19.40
CA THR A 203 -19.65 -3.07 18.87
C THR A 203 -20.94 -2.24 18.79
N PHE A 204 -22.08 -2.88 18.50
CA PHE A 204 -23.34 -2.19 18.22
C PHE A 204 -24.45 -2.53 19.23
N HIS A 205 -24.12 -3.08 20.41
CA HIS A 205 -25.09 -3.54 21.40
C HIS A 205 -26.14 -2.48 21.79
N ASP A 206 -25.74 -1.20 21.84
CA ASP A 206 -26.63 -0.09 22.21
C ASP A 206 -27.69 0.23 21.14
N VAL A 207 -27.44 -0.14 19.89
CA VAL A 207 -28.27 0.24 18.73
C VAL A 207 -29.05 -0.95 18.17
N LEU A 208 -28.52 -2.18 18.32
CA LEU A 208 -29.14 -3.39 17.80
C LEU A 208 -30.42 -3.76 18.58
N LYS A 209 -31.46 -4.08 17.84
CA LYS A 209 -32.71 -4.62 18.38
C LYS A 209 -32.58 -6.13 18.56
N LYS A 210 -33.39 -6.70 19.43
CA LYS A 210 -33.40 -8.14 19.70
C LYS A 210 -33.59 -8.97 18.43
N LYS A 211 -34.42 -8.53 17.50
CA LYS A 211 -34.63 -9.16 16.20
C LYS A 211 -33.36 -9.16 15.32
N ASP A 212 -32.57 -8.10 15.41
CA ASP A 212 -31.33 -7.97 14.65
C ASP A 212 -30.25 -8.91 15.22
N ILE A 213 -30.23 -9.07 16.54
CA ILE A 213 -29.34 -10.02 17.21
C ILE A 213 -29.73 -11.45 16.84
N ASP A 214 -31.02 -11.80 16.90
CA ASP A 214 -31.52 -13.10 16.49
C ASP A 214 -31.18 -13.39 15.02
N TYR A 215 -31.27 -12.38 14.13
CA TYR A 215 -30.84 -12.51 12.72
C TYR A 215 -29.34 -12.79 12.60
N ILE A 216 -28.49 -12.02 13.32
CA ILE A 216 -27.04 -12.15 13.29
C ILE A 216 -26.60 -13.55 13.80
N GLU A 217 -27.24 -14.05 14.85
CA GLU A 217 -26.93 -15.37 15.43
C GLU A 217 -27.41 -16.53 14.55
N ASN A 218 -28.53 -16.34 13.86
CA ASN A 218 -29.14 -17.40 13.03
C ASN A 218 -28.78 -17.30 11.54
N LEU A 219 -27.90 -16.38 11.15
CA LEU A 219 -27.49 -16.25 9.76
C LEU A 219 -26.71 -17.49 9.34
N LYS A 220 -27.33 -18.29 8.47
CA LYS A 220 -26.77 -19.55 7.96
C LYS A 220 -26.44 -19.39 6.48
N VAL A 221 -25.34 -20.04 6.06
CA VAL A 221 -24.92 -20.04 4.67
C VAL A 221 -25.89 -20.86 3.81
N GLY A 222 -26.54 -20.21 2.85
CA GLY A 222 -27.18 -20.89 1.72
C GLY A 222 -28.39 -21.77 2.03
N ILE A 223 -29.04 -21.60 3.18
CA ILE A 223 -30.27 -22.34 3.48
C ILE A 223 -31.46 -21.54 2.95
N ASP A 224 -31.82 -21.81 1.72
CA ASP A 224 -33.20 -21.61 1.27
C ASP A 224 -34.11 -22.57 2.05
N GLU A 225 -35.13 -22.04 2.72
CA GLU A 225 -36.10 -22.77 3.53
C GLU A 225 -36.91 -23.87 2.77
N GLY A 226 -36.39 -24.41 1.70
CA GLY A 226 -37.06 -25.39 0.85
C GLY A 226 -36.21 -26.53 0.30
N LYS A 227 -34.91 -26.54 0.49
CA LYS A 227 -34.04 -27.61 0.03
C LYS A 227 -33.36 -28.30 1.22
N THR A 228 -34.00 -29.36 1.70
CA THR A 228 -33.45 -30.29 2.69
C THR A 228 -32.45 -31.23 2.02
N ASP A 229 -31.31 -30.76 1.59
CA ASP A 229 -30.15 -31.63 1.36
C ASP A 229 -29.42 -31.78 2.69
N GLU A 230 -29.07 -33.00 3.04
CA GLU A 230 -28.45 -33.37 4.31
C GLU A 230 -27.15 -32.63 4.61
N MET A 231 -26.50 -32.02 3.62
CA MET A 231 -25.33 -31.16 3.75
C MET A 231 -25.64 -29.73 4.24
N SER A 232 -26.89 -29.30 4.24
CA SER A 232 -27.32 -27.96 4.63
C SER A 232 -27.38 -27.73 6.15
N ASN A 233 -27.19 -28.80 6.95
CA ASN A 233 -27.27 -28.71 8.42
C ASN A 233 -25.96 -28.32 9.12
N VAL A 234 -24.88 -28.15 8.38
CA VAL A 234 -23.60 -27.72 8.97
C VAL A 234 -23.51 -26.22 8.94
N ASP A 235 -23.54 -25.60 10.11
CA ASP A 235 -23.33 -24.16 10.22
C ASP A 235 -21.90 -23.82 9.81
N PRO A 236 -21.69 -23.10 8.69
CA PRO A 236 -20.35 -22.83 8.17
C PRO A 236 -19.49 -21.97 9.08
N ARG A 237 -20.08 -21.32 10.09
CA ARG A 237 -19.34 -20.60 11.13
C ARG A 237 -18.43 -21.52 11.96
N TYR A 238 -18.71 -22.80 11.98
CA TYR A 238 -17.96 -23.81 12.74
C TYR A 238 -17.17 -24.78 11.85
N THR A 239 -17.33 -24.73 10.53
CA THR A 239 -16.58 -25.57 9.59
C THR A 239 -15.41 -24.81 9.00
N MET A 240 -14.24 -25.00 9.58
CA MET A 240 -12.98 -24.53 9.00
C MET A 240 -12.54 -25.38 7.78
N ILE A 241 -13.14 -26.56 7.61
CA ILE A 241 -12.80 -27.52 6.55
C ILE A 241 -14.04 -27.74 5.71
N PRO A 242 -14.00 -27.48 4.40
CA PRO A 242 -15.11 -27.81 3.51
C PRO A 242 -15.46 -29.28 3.59
N ALA A 243 -16.75 -29.58 3.70
CA ALA A 243 -17.25 -30.96 3.87
C ALA A 243 -16.78 -31.90 2.75
N ASN A 244 -16.59 -31.42 1.54
CA ASN A 244 -16.07 -32.17 0.40
C ASN A 244 -14.58 -32.56 0.51
N LEU A 245 -13.82 -32.01 1.45
CA LEU A 245 -12.48 -32.49 1.77
C LEU A 245 -12.45 -33.61 2.81
N LEU A 246 -13.59 -33.88 3.47
CA LEU A 246 -13.73 -34.92 4.48
C LEU A 246 -14.25 -36.25 3.91
N ASP A 247 -14.78 -36.22 2.70
CA ASP A 247 -15.38 -37.41 2.06
C ASP A 247 -14.65 -37.72 0.74
N GLU A 248 -13.80 -38.77 0.77
CA GLU A 248 -13.04 -39.23 -0.41
C GLU A 248 -13.94 -39.78 -1.53
N ASN A 249 -15.25 -39.92 -1.30
CA ASN A 249 -16.18 -40.52 -2.23
C ASN A 249 -17.10 -39.54 -2.96
N ILE A 250 -16.95 -38.24 -2.78
CA ILE A 250 -17.71 -37.26 -3.56
C ILE A 250 -17.05 -37.11 -4.93
N GLU A 251 -17.57 -37.80 -5.92
CA GLU A 251 -17.36 -37.48 -7.32
C GLU A 251 -17.88 -36.04 -7.57
N VAL A 252 -16.97 -35.06 -7.51
CA VAL A 252 -17.28 -33.71 -7.95
C VAL A 252 -17.49 -33.78 -9.45
N ASN A 253 -18.74 -33.89 -9.86
CA ASN A 253 -19.12 -33.83 -11.26
C ASN A 253 -18.65 -32.52 -11.85
N ASN A 254 -17.53 -32.56 -12.58
CA ASN A 254 -17.16 -31.71 -13.71
C ASN A 254 -17.18 -30.17 -13.55
N ALA A 255 -17.00 -29.64 -12.37
CA ALA A 255 -16.38 -28.35 -12.29
C ALA A 255 -14.88 -28.63 -12.09
N GLU A 256 -14.04 -28.19 -13.00
CA GLU A 256 -12.59 -28.17 -12.88
C GLU A 256 -12.18 -27.24 -11.73
N VAL A 257 -12.58 -27.57 -10.53
CA VAL A 257 -12.15 -26.89 -9.32
C VAL A 257 -10.84 -27.58 -8.93
N SER A 258 -9.74 -27.07 -9.48
CA SER A 258 -8.43 -27.39 -8.91
C SER A 258 -8.47 -27.08 -7.42
N GLN A 259 -7.78 -27.87 -6.58
CA GLN A 259 -7.65 -27.59 -5.14
C GLN A 259 -7.21 -26.12 -4.91
N GLU A 260 -6.38 -25.58 -5.78
CA GLU A 260 -5.99 -24.16 -5.78
C GLU A 260 -7.18 -23.24 -6.09
N GLY A 261 -8.09 -23.60 -6.97
CA GLY A 261 -9.32 -22.84 -7.24
C GLY A 261 -10.29 -22.84 -6.07
N PHE A 262 -10.37 -23.92 -5.33
CA PHE A 262 -11.24 -24.00 -4.17
C PHE A 262 -10.73 -23.14 -3.00
N PHE A 263 -9.44 -23.24 -2.64
CA PHE A 263 -8.84 -22.38 -1.62
C PHE A 263 -8.76 -20.92 -2.09
N SER A 264 -8.53 -20.67 -3.36
CA SER A 264 -8.60 -19.35 -3.95
C SER A 264 -10.02 -18.78 -3.86
N SER A 265 -11.07 -19.58 -4.05
CA SER A 265 -12.45 -19.12 -3.91
C SER A 265 -12.86 -18.87 -2.45
N ILE A 266 -12.25 -19.53 -1.49
CA ILE A 266 -12.48 -19.29 -0.05
C ILE A 266 -11.79 -17.99 0.41
N THR A 267 -10.60 -17.72 -0.12
CA THR A 267 -9.85 -16.51 0.18
C THR A 267 -10.11 -15.40 -0.83
N ASP A 268 -10.67 -15.75 -1.98
CA ASP A 268 -10.97 -14.80 -3.02
C ASP A 268 -12.18 -13.96 -2.61
N GLU A 269 -11.98 -12.67 -2.62
CA GLU A 269 -12.99 -11.63 -2.64
C GLU A 269 -14.00 -11.75 -3.80
N TYR A 270 -14.07 -12.89 -4.48
CA TYR A 270 -15.18 -13.28 -5.34
C TYR A 270 -16.46 -13.53 -4.56
N THR A 271 -16.38 -13.47 -3.28
CA THR A 271 -17.47 -12.98 -2.45
C THR A 271 -17.70 -11.47 -2.59
N ASP A 272 -17.29 -10.85 -3.66
CA ASP A 272 -18.04 -9.77 -4.30
C ASP A 272 -19.44 -10.30 -4.66
N SER A 273 -19.65 -11.50 -4.18
CA SER A 273 -20.90 -12.15 -4.11
C SER A 273 -21.84 -11.26 -3.31
N LEU A 274 -23.01 -11.15 -3.82
CA LEU A 274 -24.19 -10.63 -3.16
C LEU A 274 -24.42 -11.24 -1.77
N MET A 275 -23.57 -12.17 -1.32
CA MET A 275 -23.69 -12.90 -0.05
C MET A 275 -23.32 -12.00 1.13
N PRO A 276 -24.18 -11.96 2.16
CA PRO A 276 -23.98 -11.12 3.35
C PRO A 276 -22.95 -11.70 4.34
N TYR A 277 -22.33 -12.83 4.04
CA TYR A 277 -21.39 -13.55 4.90
C TYR A 277 -20.29 -14.24 4.09
N ASP A 278 -19.17 -14.54 4.72
CA ASP A 278 -18.09 -15.35 4.16
C ASP A 278 -18.19 -16.83 4.53
N MET A 279 -17.30 -17.66 3.96
CA MET A 279 -17.26 -19.10 4.24
C MET A 279 -16.85 -19.44 5.68
N ALA A 280 -16.24 -18.49 6.42
CA ALA A 280 -15.90 -18.66 7.83
C ALA A 280 -17.04 -18.23 8.77
N GLY A 281 -18.20 -17.82 8.22
CA GLY A 281 -19.35 -17.36 8.97
C GLY A 281 -19.21 -15.94 9.51
N ASN A 282 -18.25 -15.16 9.03
CA ASN A 282 -18.19 -13.74 9.30
C ASN A 282 -19.22 -13.01 8.45
N ILE A 283 -19.82 -11.98 9.03
CA ILE A 283 -20.87 -11.19 8.38
C ILE A 283 -20.24 -9.97 7.71
N LYS A 284 -20.70 -9.68 6.51
CA LYS A 284 -20.29 -8.52 5.73
C LYS A 284 -20.77 -7.25 6.43
N VAL A 285 -19.85 -6.36 6.73
CA VAL A 285 -20.10 -5.04 7.34
C VAL A 285 -19.62 -3.98 6.37
N LEU A 286 -20.54 -3.16 5.88
CA LEU A 286 -20.23 -2.02 5.03
C LEU A 286 -20.33 -0.74 5.85
N ARG A 287 -19.20 -0.07 6.04
CA ARG A 287 -19.17 1.28 6.61
C ARG A 287 -19.14 2.29 5.48
N VAL A 288 -20.17 3.09 5.37
CA VAL A 288 -20.39 4.03 4.28
C VAL A 288 -20.25 5.45 4.80
N TYR A 289 -19.46 6.24 4.09
CA TYR A 289 -19.25 7.66 4.36
C TYR A 289 -19.69 8.43 3.12
N TRP A 290 -20.52 9.48 3.31
CA TRP A 290 -20.99 10.29 2.20
C TRP A 290 -21.09 11.76 2.56
N LYS A 291 -20.98 12.65 1.57
CA LYS A 291 -21.20 14.09 1.74
C LYS A 291 -22.66 14.42 1.51
N SER A 292 -23.19 15.26 2.38
CA SER A 292 -24.52 15.82 2.28
C SER A 292 -24.48 17.31 2.54
N LYS A 293 -25.56 18.01 2.27
CA LYS A 293 -25.67 19.42 2.56
C LYS A 293 -26.55 19.60 3.79
N ARG A 294 -26.06 20.41 4.74
CA ARG A 294 -26.82 20.86 5.90
C ARG A 294 -27.27 22.29 5.68
N LYS A 295 -28.53 22.56 5.92
CA LYS A 295 -29.09 23.90 5.90
C LYS A 295 -28.80 24.58 7.24
N ILE A 296 -28.24 25.78 7.18
CA ILE A 296 -28.05 26.68 8.32
C ILE A 296 -28.70 28.01 8.02
N LYS A 297 -29.21 28.63 9.07
CA LYS A 297 -29.81 29.95 9.01
C LYS A 297 -28.85 30.97 9.61
N LYS A 298 -28.46 31.97 8.84
CA LYS A 298 -27.81 33.17 9.34
C LYS A 298 -28.89 34.17 9.68
N VAL A 299 -29.04 34.44 10.95
CA VAL A 299 -30.04 35.38 11.45
C VAL A 299 -29.32 36.68 11.79
N LYS A 300 -29.80 37.76 11.18
CA LYS A 300 -29.38 39.10 11.52
C LYS A 300 -30.31 39.62 12.59
N SER A 301 -29.81 39.90 13.77
CA SER A 301 -30.50 40.54 14.89
C SER A 301 -29.85 41.89 15.17
N TYR A 302 -30.58 42.77 15.87
CA TYR A 302 -30.05 44.05 16.29
C TYR A 302 -29.85 44.03 17.79
N ASP A 303 -28.68 44.50 18.26
CA ASP A 303 -28.38 44.63 19.66
C ASP A 303 -29.10 45.86 20.29
N GLU A 304 -29.03 46.00 21.61
CA GLU A 304 -29.65 47.12 22.34
C GLU A 304 -29.15 48.50 21.82
N ASP A 305 -27.95 48.55 21.26
CA ASP A 305 -27.33 49.75 20.64
C ASP A 305 -27.72 49.93 19.16
N GLY A 306 -28.51 49.02 18.59
CA GLY A 306 -28.95 49.09 17.18
C GLY A 306 -27.91 48.60 16.16
N GLU A 307 -26.82 47.98 16.64
CA GLU A 307 -25.82 47.41 15.74
C GLU A 307 -26.24 46.01 15.24
N PRO A 308 -26.02 45.70 13.97
CA PRO A 308 -26.42 44.38 13.41
C PRO A 308 -25.48 43.27 13.90
N GLN A 309 -26.01 42.29 14.62
CA GLN A 309 -25.33 41.06 14.99
C GLN A 309 -25.76 39.92 14.07
N TYR A 310 -24.80 39.07 13.68
CA TYR A 310 -25.07 37.93 12.84
C TYR A 310 -24.78 36.64 13.58
N ASN A 311 -25.85 35.84 13.80
CA ASN A 311 -25.76 34.56 14.46
C ASN A 311 -26.16 33.42 13.53
N PHE A 312 -25.50 32.27 13.65
CA PHE A 312 -25.80 31.07 12.87
C PHE A 312 -26.59 30.07 13.71
N TYR A 313 -27.75 29.68 13.20
CA TYR A 313 -28.63 28.72 13.83
C TYR A 313 -28.87 27.49 12.97
N SER A 314 -29.33 26.39 13.59
CA SER A 314 -29.77 25.20 12.87
C SER A 314 -31.05 25.46 12.08
N GLU A 315 -31.42 24.54 11.20
CA GLU A 315 -32.65 24.60 10.39
C GLU A 315 -33.92 24.79 11.22
N ASP A 316 -33.95 24.21 12.45
CA ASP A 316 -35.10 24.20 13.34
C ASP A 316 -35.38 25.55 14.01
N TYR A 317 -34.47 26.53 13.90
CA TYR A 317 -34.66 27.84 14.49
C TYR A 317 -35.84 28.59 13.89
N VAL A 318 -36.77 29.04 14.71
CA VAL A 318 -37.91 29.84 14.30
C VAL A 318 -37.60 31.32 14.52
N ILE A 319 -37.70 32.11 13.47
CA ILE A 319 -37.41 33.54 13.49
C ILE A 319 -38.43 34.27 14.32
N ASN A 320 -37.99 35.24 15.07
CA ASN A 320 -38.88 36.16 15.80
C ASN A 320 -39.02 37.49 15.02
N GLU A 321 -40.02 37.55 14.13
CA GLU A 321 -40.30 38.73 13.32
C GLU A 321 -40.55 39.99 14.16
N ASN A 322 -41.03 39.83 15.42
CA ASN A 322 -41.28 40.95 16.32
C ASN A 322 -40.00 41.65 16.81
N LEU A 323 -38.86 40.96 16.75
CA LEU A 323 -37.54 41.51 17.09
C LEU A 323 -36.79 42.03 15.85
N GLY A 324 -37.42 42.04 14.68
CA GLY A 324 -36.80 42.48 13.43
C GLY A 324 -35.70 41.55 12.92
N GLU A 325 -35.77 40.26 13.26
CA GLU A 325 -34.83 39.27 12.79
C GLU A 325 -35.05 39.00 11.29
N GLU A 326 -33.95 39.04 10.52
CA GLU A 326 -33.92 38.69 9.11
C GLU A 326 -33.13 37.39 8.91
N GLU A 327 -33.69 36.40 8.17
CA GLU A 327 -32.96 35.16 7.91
C GLU A 327 -32.37 35.14 6.49
N GLU A 328 -31.16 34.61 6.42
CA GLU A 328 -30.50 34.23 5.18
C GLU A 328 -30.10 32.74 5.26
N THR A 329 -30.52 31.95 4.28
CA THR A 329 -30.31 30.51 4.29
C THR A 329 -29.02 30.14 3.55
N TYR A 330 -28.15 29.36 4.18
CA TYR A 330 -26.93 28.82 3.62
C TYR A 330 -26.93 27.30 3.68
N TYR A 331 -26.31 26.68 2.67
CA TYR A 331 -26.09 25.24 2.62
C TYR A 331 -24.61 24.94 2.77
N ILE A 332 -24.22 24.29 3.84
CA ILE A 332 -22.84 23.86 4.11
C ILE A 332 -22.71 22.36 3.89
N ASN A 333 -21.54 21.93 3.47
CA ASN A 333 -21.23 20.51 3.36
C ASN A 333 -21.08 19.89 4.74
N GLN A 334 -21.61 18.67 4.89
CA GLN A 334 -21.51 17.86 6.09
C GLN A 334 -21.18 16.43 5.69
N ALA A 335 -20.25 15.80 6.39
CA ALA A 335 -19.93 14.39 6.22
C ALA A 335 -20.86 13.54 7.13
N TRP A 336 -21.38 12.46 6.56
CA TRP A 336 -22.23 11.50 7.23
C TRP A 336 -21.58 10.13 7.22
N GLU A 337 -21.87 9.33 8.24
CA GLU A 337 -21.49 7.93 8.32
C GLU A 337 -22.70 7.06 8.56
N GLY A 338 -22.62 5.81 8.08
CA GLY A 338 -23.63 4.80 8.33
C GLY A 338 -23.00 3.41 8.15
N THR A 339 -23.54 2.44 8.88
CA THR A 339 -23.06 1.06 8.82
C THR A 339 -24.20 0.15 8.41
N LYS A 340 -23.98 -0.65 7.37
CA LYS A 340 -24.87 -1.73 6.96
C LYS A 340 -24.26 -3.07 7.38
N ILE A 341 -25.02 -3.87 8.11
CA ILE A 341 -24.62 -5.19 8.58
C ILE A 341 -25.47 -6.23 7.85
N GLY A 342 -24.84 -7.17 7.17
CA GLY A 342 -25.52 -8.15 6.35
C GLY A 342 -26.38 -7.51 5.27
N GLU A 343 -27.63 -7.96 5.11
CA GLU A 343 -28.53 -7.46 4.07
C GLU A 343 -29.40 -6.28 4.53
N ASN A 344 -29.95 -6.33 5.74
CA ASN A 344 -31.07 -5.50 6.14
C ASN A 344 -30.88 -4.66 7.40
N ILE A 345 -29.74 -4.76 8.09
CA ILE A 345 -29.51 -4.03 9.33
C ILE A 345 -28.71 -2.77 9.04
N TYR A 346 -29.27 -1.61 9.38
CA TYR A 346 -28.65 -0.30 9.24
C TYR A 346 -28.50 0.35 10.61
N VAL A 347 -27.25 0.68 10.98
CA VAL A 347 -26.91 1.28 12.27
C VAL A 347 -26.03 2.51 12.09
N ASN A 348 -25.99 3.35 13.09
CA ASN A 348 -25.11 4.53 13.16
C ASN A 348 -25.26 5.51 11.99
N MET A 349 -26.49 5.73 11.53
CA MET A 349 -26.78 6.76 10.53
C MET A 349 -26.73 8.16 11.18
N ARG A 350 -25.55 8.77 11.18
CA ARG A 350 -25.30 10.05 11.86
C ARG A 350 -24.24 10.88 11.13
N PRO A 351 -24.13 12.19 11.42
CA PRO A 351 -22.96 12.97 10.99
C PRO A 351 -21.67 12.34 11.52
N CYS A 352 -20.63 12.34 10.70
CA CYS A 352 -19.31 11.80 11.08
C CYS A 352 -18.83 12.49 12.37
N VAL A 353 -18.35 11.69 13.32
CA VAL A 353 -17.77 12.22 14.56
C VAL A 353 -16.49 12.98 14.26
N VAL A 354 -15.68 12.43 13.34
CA VAL A 354 -14.45 13.05 12.87
C VAL A 354 -14.73 13.75 11.55
N GLN A 355 -15.14 15.01 11.62
CA GLN A 355 -15.23 15.88 10.45
C GLN A 355 -14.07 16.86 10.51
N TYR A 356 -13.26 16.89 9.46
CA TYR A 356 -12.24 17.92 9.34
C TYR A 356 -12.92 19.23 8.91
N ASN A 357 -13.16 20.12 9.85
CA ASN A 357 -13.73 21.44 9.61
C ASN A 357 -12.71 22.50 10.01
N SER A 358 -12.36 23.36 9.05
CA SER A 358 -11.55 24.55 9.32
C SER A 358 -12.42 25.65 9.93
N LEU A 359 -11.93 26.37 10.92
CA LEU A 359 -12.60 27.56 11.48
C LEU A 359 -12.81 28.65 10.42
N MET A 360 -11.91 28.73 9.44
CA MET A 360 -11.99 29.68 8.33
C MET A 360 -13.01 29.29 7.26
N ASN A 361 -13.31 28.00 7.12
CA ASN A 361 -14.26 27.51 6.14
C ASN A 361 -15.10 26.36 6.71
N PRO A 362 -16.25 26.66 7.33
CA PRO A 362 -17.12 25.64 7.93
C PRO A 362 -17.68 24.61 6.94
N SER A 363 -17.67 24.93 5.65
CA SER A 363 -18.12 24.00 4.58
C SER A 363 -17.05 22.99 4.16
N LYS A 364 -15.80 23.16 4.61
CA LYS A 364 -14.71 22.20 4.35
C LYS A 364 -14.83 21.04 5.33
N CYS A 365 -15.31 19.90 4.86
CA CYS A 365 -15.44 18.68 5.68
C CYS A 365 -14.80 17.47 4.99
N HIS A 366 -14.33 16.54 5.79
CA HIS A 366 -13.74 15.27 5.38
C HIS A 366 -14.37 14.11 6.15
N PHE A 367 -14.25 12.91 5.59
CA PHE A 367 -14.76 11.67 6.21
C PHE A 367 -13.87 11.12 7.34
N GLY A 368 -12.75 11.78 7.66
CA GLY A 368 -11.69 11.17 8.45
C GLY A 368 -10.88 10.13 7.68
N ILE A 369 -11.18 9.93 6.40
CA ILE A 369 -10.45 9.04 5.49
C ILE A 369 -9.67 9.93 4.53
N ILE A 370 -8.35 9.78 4.56
CA ILE A 370 -7.41 10.59 3.79
C ILE A 370 -6.57 9.67 2.92
N GLY A 371 -6.39 10.05 1.66
CA GLY A 371 -5.59 9.23 0.78
C GLY A 371 -5.21 9.94 -0.51
N SER A 372 -4.38 9.27 -1.29
CA SER A 372 -3.97 9.72 -2.62
C SER A 372 -4.10 8.60 -3.63
N LEU A 373 -4.49 8.99 -4.84
CA LEU A 373 -4.39 8.16 -6.04
C LEU A 373 -3.08 8.50 -6.74
N TYR A 374 -2.30 7.47 -7.02
CA TYR A 374 -1.06 7.57 -7.79
C TYR A 374 -1.39 7.24 -9.23
N ASN A 375 -1.24 8.19 -10.13
CA ASN A 375 -1.60 8.00 -11.52
C ASN A 375 -0.84 8.94 -12.45
N LEU A 376 -0.81 8.55 -13.71
CA LEU A 376 -0.36 9.39 -14.82
C LEU A 376 -1.56 10.03 -15.55
N ASN A 377 -2.78 9.64 -15.21
CA ASN A 377 -4.01 10.09 -15.83
C ASN A 377 -5.12 10.24 -14.78
N ASP A 378 -5.81 11.37 -14.80
CA ASP A 378 -6.80 11.78 -13.82
C ASP A 378 -7.72 10.67 -13.34
N ASN A 379 -7.91 10.56 -12.03
CA ASN A 379 -8.85 9.66 -11.35
C ASN A 379 -8.64 8.15 -11.48
N LYS A 380 -7.75 7.68 -12.33
CA LYS A 380 -7.50 6.25 -12.48
C LYS A 380 -6.21 5.90 -11.79
N PRO A 381 -6.23 5.10 -10.72
CA PRO A 381 -5.01 4.63 -10.12
C PRO A 381 -4.23 3.78 -11.11
N PHE A 382 -2.95 4.05 -11.25
CA PHE A 382 -2.03 3.31 -12.09
C PHE A 382 -0.72 3.13 -11.35
N SER A 383 -0.46 1.92 -10.94
CA SER A 383 0.66 1.60 -10.06
C SER A 383 1.96 1.34 -10.80
N LEU A 384 3.07 1.37 -10.07
CA LEU A 384 4.36 0.95 -10.60
C LEU A 384 4.33 -0.54 -11.01
N VAL A 385 3.61 -1.37 -10.25
CA VAL A 385 3.42 -2.78 -10.60
C VAL A 385 2.65 -2.93 -11.91
N ASP A 386 1.65 -2.09 -12.19
CA ASP A 386 0.91 -2.14 -13.46
C ASP A 386 1.82 -1.85 -14.66
N MET A 387 2.81 -0.96 -14.49
CA MET A 387 3.81 -0.68 -15.53
C MET A 387 4.76 -1.85 -15.76
N MET A 388 5.19 -2.53 -14.70
CA MET A 388 6.16 -3.61 -14.76
C MET A 388 5.55 -4.99 -15.03
N LYS A 389 4.26 -5.18 -14.75
CA LYS A 389 3.56 -6.46 -14.83
C LYS A 389 3.70 -7.17 -16.20
N PRO A 390 3.55 -6.50 -17.36
CA PRO A 390 3.74 -7.16 -18.66
C PRO A 390 5.12 -7.77 -18.85
N TYR A 391 6.16 -7.09 -18.39
CA TYR A 391 7.55 -7.57 -18.46
C TYR A 391 7.77 -8.79 -17.57
N ASN A 392 7.15 -8.82 -16.39
CA ASN A 392 7.26 -9.98 -15.51
C ASN A 392 6.58 -11.21 -16.11
N TYR A 393 5.38 -11.07 -16.68
CA TYR A 393 4.73 -12.18 -17.38
C TYR A 393 5.57 -12.70 -18.55
N LEU A 394 6.14 -11.80 -19.34
CA LEU A 394 7.00 -12.18 -20.45
C LEU A 394 8.26 -12.91 -19.95
N TYR A 395 8.84 -12.43 -18.85
CA TYR A 395 9.97 -13.09 -18.19
C TYR A 395 9.62 -14.53 -17.76
N ASP A 396 8.47 -14.74 -17.13
CA ASP A 396 8.02 -16.04 -16.67
C ASP A 396 7.79 -17.02 -17.83
N VAL A 397 7.19 -16.55 -18.93
CA VAL A 397 6.98 -17.34 -20.15
C VAL A 397 8.31 -17.79 -20.77
N ILE A 398 9.27 -16.88 -20.86
CA ILE A 398 10.58 -17.21 -21.45
C ILE A 398 11.36 -18.13 -20.52
N HIS A 399 11.26 -17.92 -19.21
CA HIS A 399 11.90 -18.78 -18.22
C HIS A 399 11.32 -20.21 -18.23
N ASP A 400 10.01 -20.36 -18.41
CA ASP A 400 9.37 -21.67 -18.61
C ASP A 400 9.91 -22.36 -19.86
N ARG A 401 10.05 -21.65 -20.99
CA ARG A 401 10.64 -22.18 -22.21
C ARG A 401 12.11 -22.60 -22.02
N LEU A 402 12.88 -21.77 -21.30
CA LEU A 402 14.26 -22.08 -20.94
C LEU A 402 14.36 -23.34 -20.09
N ASN A 403 13.51 -23.50 -19.05
CA ASN A 403 13.47 -24.68 -18.21
C ASN A 403 13.15 -25.95 -19.03
N LYS A 404 12.20 -25.85 -19.96
CA LYS A 404 11.86 -26.97 -20.86
C LYS A 404 13.02 -27.32 -21.81
N LEU A 405 13.76 -26.32 -22.28
CA LEU A 405 14.96 -26.55 -23.08
C LEU A 405 16.07 -27.23 -22.27
N ILE A 406 16.32 -26.75 -21.06
CA ILE A 406 17.31 -27.35 -20.15
C ILE A 406 16.94 -28.80 -19.82
N ALA A 407 15.67 -29.05 -19.53
CA ALA A 407 15.18 -30.40 -19.23
C ALA A 407 15.33 -31.37 -20.46
N ARG A 408 15.20 -30.81 -21.66
CA ARG A 408 15.33 -31.57 -22.92
C ARG A 408 16.78 -31.69 -23.44
N ASN A 409 17.68 -30.89 -22.91
CA ASN A 409 19.07 -30.86 -23.32
C ASN A 409 19.82 -32.09 -22.75
N TRP A 410 19.80 -33.16 -23.50
CA TRP A 410 20.48 -34.44 -23.17
C TRP A 410 21.91 -34.49 -23.70
N GLY A 411 22.41 -33.41 -24.25
CA GLY A 411 23.70 -33.37 -24.93
C GLY A 411 23.63 -34.01 -26.32
N THR A 412 24.47 -34.98 -26.56
CA THR A 412 24.52 -35.69 -27.85
C THR A 412 23.72 -36.99 -27.74
N LEU A 413 22.65 -37.11 -28.52
CA LEU A 413 21.95 -38.39 -28.67
C LEU A 413 22.68 -39.23 -29.69
N VAL A 414 23.16 -40.38 -29.30
CA VAL A 414 23.77 -41.35 -30.21
C VAL A 414 22.66 -42.28 -30.70
N ASN A 415 22.42 -42.24 -32.01
CA ASN A 415 21.52 -43.17 -32.64
C ASN A 415 22.19 -44.55 -32.70
N LEU A 416 21.80 -45.43 -31.83
CA LEU A 416 22.33 -46.82 -31.76
C LEU A 416 21.37 -47.74 -32.47
N ASP A 417 21.81 -48.25 -33.60
CA ASP A 417 21.08 -49.29 -34.32
C ASP A 417 21.37 -50.66 -33.66
N LEU A 418 20.33 -51.23 -33.06
CA LEU A 418 20.41 -52.52 -32.38
C LEU A 418 20.86 -53.68 -33.29
N SER A 419 20.66 -53.54 -34.60
CA SER A 419 21.14 -54.52 -35.58
C SER A 419 22.67 -54.57 -35.67
N LYS A 420 23.35 -53.52 -35.19
CA LYS A 420 24.82 -53.39 -35.23
C LYS A 420 25.49 -53.86 -33.93
N LYS A 421 24.71 -54.25 -32.95
CA LYS A 421 25.24 -54.81 -31.69
C LYS A 421 25.92 -56.13 -32.00
N PRO A 422 27.21 -56.36 -31.61
CA PRO A 422 27.84 -57.68 -31.76
C PRO A 422 27.03 -58.77 -31.08
N LYS A 423 26.72 -59.87 -31.79
CA LYS A 423 25.89 -60.97 -31.31
C LYS A 423 26.40 -61.59 -30.02
N SER A 424 27.70 -61.59 -29.82
CA SER A 424 28.38 -62.12 -28.64
C SER A 424 28.37 -61.21 -27.43
N TRP A 425 27.86 -59.98 -27.57
CA TRP A 425 27.84 -58.99 -26.48
C TRP A 425 26.43 -58.81 -25.92
N GLU A 426 26.37 -58.74 -24.57
CA GLU A 426 25.16 -58.30 -23.90
C GLU A 426 24.92 -56.82 -24.08
N MET A 427 23.66 -56.37 -23.95
CA MET A 427 23.27 -54.97 -24.13
C MET A 427 24.03 -54.05 -23.17
N ASP A 428 24.14 -54.47 -21.93
CA ASP A 428 24.78 -53.70 -20.87
C ASP A 428 26.27 -53.48 -21.13
N LYS A 429 26.95 -54.51 -21.61
CA LYS A 429 28.37 -54.43 -22.03
C LYS A 429 28.56 -53.48 -23.20
N TRP A 430 27.69 -53.57 -24.21
CA TRP A 430 27.76 -52.66 -25.37
C TRP A 430 27.47 -51.22 -25.00
N MET A 431 26.45 -50.96 -24.17
CA MET A 431 26.12 -49.64 -23.63
C MET A 431 27.18 -49.09 -22.68
N TYR A 432 27.88 -49.96 -21.92
CA TYR A 432 29.03 -49.55 -21.10
C TYR A 432 30.16 -48.93 -21.96
N PHE A 433 30.54 -49.61 -23.04
CA PHE A 433 31.57 -49.07 -23.95
C PHE A 433 31.15 -47.76 -24.60
N ALA A 434 29.89 -47.64 -25.01
CA ALA A 434 29.33 -46.45 -25.58
C ALA A 434 29.29 -45.27 -24.61
N LYS A 435 28.80 -45.48 -23.38
CA LYS A 435 28.60 -44.40 -22.35
C LYS A 435 29.88 -44.07 -21.61
N THR A 436 30.69 -45.04 -21.26
CA THR A 436 31.83 -44.84 -20.34
C THR A 436 33.12 -44.60 -21.08
N LEU A 437 33.33 -45.27 -22.20
CA LEU A 437 34.56 -45.15 -22.98
C LEU A 437 34.39 -44.34 -24.26
N GLY A 438 33.17 -43.96 -24.59
CA GLY A 438 32.87 -43.24 -25.84
C GLY A 438 33.13 -44.06 -27.11
N LEU A 439 33.25 -45.39 -26.97
CA LEU A 439 33.59 -46.30 -28.07
C LEU A 439 32.31 -46.97 -28.58
N TYR A 440 32.00 -46.68 -29.82
CA TYR A 440 30.92 -47.38 -30.54
C TYR A 440 31.48 -48.59 -31.26
N VAL A 441 31.22 -49.79 -30.72
CA VAL A 441 31.71 -51.06 -31.29
C VAL A 441 30.60 -51.70 -32.12
N GLN A 442 30.87 -51.91 -33.39
CA GLN A 442 29.99 -52.66 -34.31
C GLN A 442 30.75 -53.80 -34.96
N ASP A 443 30.09 -54.90 -35.19
CA ASP A 443 30.64 -56.04 -35.92
C ASP A 443 30.00 -56.15 -37.32
N SER A 444 30.52 -55.37 -38.22
CA SER A 444 30.03 -55.32 -39.62
C SER A 444 30.32 -56.57 -40.40
N PHE A 445 31.21 -57.41 -39.91
CA PHE A 445 31.62 -58.62 -40.63
C PHE A 445 30.66 -59.78 -40.40
N ASN A 446 30.25 -60.00 -39.13
CA ASN A 446 29.32 -61.06 -38.76
C ASN A 446 27.87 -60.75 -39.12
N GLU A 447 27.50 -59.49 -39.09
CA GLU A 447 26.14 -59.04 -39.42
C GLU A 447 25.89 -58.90 -40.92
N GLY A 448 26.89 -58.76 -41.70
CA GLY A 448 26.79 -58.81 -43.16
C GLY A 448 26.34 -60.13 -43.78
N ASN A 449 26.16 -61.17 -42.92
CA ASN A 449 25.71 -62.49 -43.40
C ASN A 449 24.17 -62.70 -43.17
N VAL A 450 23.43 -61.76 -42.67
CA VAL A 450 21.99 -61.86 -42.42
C VAL A 450 21.23 -60.74 -43.15
N GLY A 451 20.51 -61.11 -44.20
CA GLY A 451 19.69 -60.17 -44.99
C GLY A 451 19.84 -60.26 -46.50
N ALA A 452 19.19 -59.37 -47.24
CA ALA A 452 19.15 -59.34 -48.68
C ALA A 452 20.50 -58.93 -49.32
N ALA A 453 21.46 -58.38 -48.56
CA ALA A 453 22.82 -58.03 -49.02
C ALA A 453 23.84 -58.72 -48.11
N THR A 454 24.72 -59.52 -48.66
CA THR A 454 25.78 -60.25 -47.94
C THR A 454 27.17 -59.65 -48.24
N GLY A 455 28.06 -59.74 -47.21
CA GLY A 455 29.47 -59.34 -47.36
C GLY A 455 29.78 -57.83 -47.12
N LYS A 456 30.89 -57.37 -47.62
CA LYS A 456 31.37 -55.97 -47.40
C LYS A 456 30.41 -54.88 -47.86
N LEU A 457 29.53 -55.19 -48.81
CA LEU A 457 28.54 -54.23 -49.32
C LEU A 457 27.41 -53.94 -48.29
N ALA A 458 27.03 -54.95 -47.51
CA ALA A 458 26.02 -54.78 -46.44
C ALA A 458 26.51 -53.87 -45.33
N GLY A 459 27.77 -53.95 -44.93
CA GLY A 459 28.39 -53.04 -43.98
C GLY A 459 28.49 -51.60 -44.48
N ALA A 460 28.72 -51.43 -45.79
CA ALA A 460 28.80 -50.10 -46.42
C ALA A 460 27.42 -49.45 -46.55
N MET A 461 26.36 -50.20 -46.84
CA MET A 461 25.01 -49.69 -46.97
C MET A 461 24.40 -49.31 -45.56
N ASN A 462 24.78 -50.05 -44.51
CA ASN A 462 24.35 -49.78 -43.17
C ASN A 462 25.09 -48.61 -42.50
N ASN A 463 26.19 -48.12 -43.05
CA ASN A 463 26.94 -46.99 -42.52
C ASN A 463 26.18 -45.63 -42.66
N ALA A 464 25.19 -45.56 -43.54
CA ALA A 464 24.44 -44.35 -43.79
C ALA A 464 23.46 -43.96 -42.66
N SER A 465 23.15 -44.89 -41.73
CA SER A 465 22.17 -44.66 -40.66
C SER A 465 22.79 -44.29 -39.29
N ASN A 466 24.13 -44.21 -39.21
CA ASN A 466 24.81 -43.83 -37.99
C ASN A 466 25.00 -42.32 -37.94
N GLY A 467 24.06 -41.62 -37.37
CA GLY A 467 24.15 -40.18 -37.13
C GLY A 467 24.24 -39.89 -35.66
N VAL A 468 25.15 -39.00 -35.32
CA VAL A 468 25.04 -38.30 -34.02
C VAL A 468 23.99 -37.23 -34.23
N ILE A 469 22.89 -37.34 -33.48
CA ILE A 469 21.88 -36.28 -33.46
C ILE A 469 22.32 -35.30 -32.37
N PRO A 470 22.81 -34.12 -32.75
CA PRO A 470 23.13 -33.11 -31.75
C PRO A 470 21.81 -32.67 -31.11
N ALA A 471 21.51 -33.18 -29.92
CA ALA A 471 20.42 -32.71 -29.10
C ALA A 471 20.91 -31.63 -28.11
N ASN A 472 21.83 -30.81 -28.60
CA ASN A 472 22.42 -29.72 -27.81
C ASN A 472 21.83 -28.37 -28.26
N ASP A 473 20.95 -27.83 -27.47
CA ASP A 473 20.31 -26.54 -27.71
C ASP A 473 21.08 -25.37 -27.06
N ALA A 474 22.41 -25.49 -26.91
CA ALA A 474 23.25 -24.51 -26.21
C ALA A 474 23.07 -23.08 -26.74
N ASN A 475 22.99 -22.91 -28.07
CA ASN A 475 22.78 -21.60 -28.69
C ASN A 475 21.41 -21.03 -28.39
N GLN A 476 20.36 -21.86 -28.33
CA GLN A 476 19.03 -21.42 -27.97
C GLN A 476 18.95 -21.06 -26.46
N ILE A 477 19.59 -21.84 -25.62
CA ILE A 477 19.71 -21.56 -24.19
C ILE A 477 20.38 -20.20 -23.97
N GLN A 478 21.50 -19.95 -24.68
CA GLN A 478 22.20 -18.66 -24.62
C GLN A 478 21.30 -17.50 -25.06
N SER A 479 20.58 -17.67 -26.18
CA SER A 479 19.65 -16.65 -26.68
C SER A 479 18.52 -16.35 -25.70
N TYR A 480 17.97 -17.34 -25.00
CA TYR A 480 16.96 -17.09 -23.95
C TYR A 480 17.54 -16.39 -22.71
N ILE A 481 18.78 -16.70 -22.33
CA ILE A 481 19.46 -16.01 -21.22
C ILE A 481 19.65 -14.52 -21.56
N GLU A 482 20.08 -14.23 -22.79
CA GLU A 482 20.23 -12.86 -23.30
C GLU A 482 18.87 -12.12 -23.32
N LEU A 483 17.81 -12.78 -23.76
CA LEU A 483 16.47 -12.23 -23.79
C LEU A 483 15.92 -11.96 -22.39
N LEU A 484 16.15 -12.86 -21.43
CA LEU A 484 15.77 -12.63 -20.03
C LEU A 484 16.49 -11.41 -19.44
N THR A 485 17.77 -11.23 -19.77
CA THR A 485 18.55 -10.07 -19.34
C THR A 485 18.03 -8.79 -19.98
N PHE A 486 17.68 -8.83 -21.26
CA PHE A 486 17.10 -7.71 -21.99
C PHE A 486 15.76 -7.26 -21.35
N ILE A 487 14.83 -8.20 -21.10
CA ILE A 487 13.55 -7.90 -20.48
C ILE A 487 13.72 -7.31 -19.08
N LYS A 488 14.66 -7.85 -18.30
CA LYS A 488 14.97 -7.30 -16.97
C LYS A 488 15.47 -5.85 -17.05
N ASN A 489 16.29 -5.53 -18.04
CA ASN A 489 16.80 -4.19 -18.26
C ASN A 489 15.70 -3.22 -18.71
N GLU A 490 14.87 -3.61 -19.69
CA GLU A 490 13.73 -2.80 -20.12
C GLU A 490 12.76 -2.51 -18.97
N MET A 491 12.44 -3.53 -18.16
CA MET A 491 11.62 -3.34 -16.98
C MET A 491 12.26 -2.33 -15.99
N SER A 492 13.60 -2.36 -15.86
CA SER A 492 14.33 -1.42 -15.00
C SER A 492 14.25 0.01 -15.53
N GLU A 493 14.33 0.20 -16.84
CA GLU A 493 14.20 1.51 -17.49
C GLU A 493 12.80 2.07 -17.31
N VAL A 494 11.77 1.26 -17.55
CA VAL A 494 10.36 1.67 -17.37
C VAL A 494 10.04 2.02 -15.90
N ALA A 495 10.59 1.26 -14.97
CA ALA A 495 10.41 1.52 -13.54
C ALA A 495 11.24 2.71 -13.03
N GLY A 496 12.19 3.21 -13.81
CA GLY A 496 13.14 4.22 -13.37
C GLY A 496 14.10 3.73 -12.28
N ILE A 497 14.41 2.43 -12.26
CA ILE A 497 15.31 1.83 -11.27
C ILE A 497 16.49 1.24 -12.00
N SER A 498 17.57 2.01 -12.11
CA SER A 498 18.78 1.57 -12.80
C SER A 498 19.48 0.43 -12.03
N PRO A 499 20.28 -0.42 -12.74
CA PRO A 499 21.07 -1.47 -12.09
C PRO A 499 22.02 -0.93 -10.99
N GLN A 500 22.56 0.28 -11.17
CA GLN A 500 23.41 0.95 -10.18
C GLN A 500 22.64 1.26 -8.89
N ARG A 501 21.35 1.67 -9.03
CA ARG A 501 20.46 1.92 -7.87
C ARG A 501 20.09 0.63 -7.14
N GLU A 502 20.09 -0.51 -7.84
CA GLU A 502 19.96 -1.85 -7.23
C GLU A 502 21.27 -2.36 -6.59
N GLY A 503 22.35 -1.58 -6.66
CA GLY A 503 23.67 -1.96 -6.13
C GLY A 503 24.55 -2.77 -7.09
N GLN A 504 24.18 -2.88 -8.36
CA GLN A 504 25.00 -3.53 -9.38
C GLN A 504 25.99 -2.50 -9.96
N VAL A 505 27.24 -2.57 -9.52
CA VAL A 505 28.32 -1.70 -10.01
C VAL A 505 29.35 -2.55 -10.76
N SER A 506 29.69 -2.15 -11.98
CA SER A 506 30.72 -2.83 -12.76
C SER A 506 32.11 -2.30 -12.36
N ASN A 507 33.13 -3.17 -12.43
CA ASN A 507 34.52 -2.79 -12.08
C ASN A 507 35.11 -1.68 -12.98
N ARG A 508 34.41 -1.30 -14.06
CA ARG A 508 34.84 -0.25 -14.99
C ARG A 508 34.12 1.08 -14.78
N GLU A 509 33.11 1.11 -13.91
CA GLU A 509 32.36 2.32 -13.61
C GLU A 509 33.12 3.20 -12.60
N THR A 510 33.12 4.50 -12.87
CA THR A 510 33.70 5.48 -11.95
C THR A 510 32.67 5.88 -10.90
N VAL A 511 33.11 6.20 -9.68
CA VAL A 511 32.22 6.64 -8.59
C VAL A 511 31.28 7.78 -9.03
N GLY A 512 31.81 8.80 -9.69
CA GLY A 512 31.00 9.91 -10.20
C GLY A 512 30.02 9.54 -11.33
N GLY A 513 30.30 8.45 -12.07
CA GLY A 513 29.38 7.90 -13.07
C GLY A 513 28.20 7.20 -12.41
N VAL A 514 28.47 6.39 -11.40
CA VAL A 514 27.45 5.68 -10.59
C VAL A 514 26.55 6.67 -9.87
N GLU A 515 27.11 7.69 -9.22
CA GLU A 515 26.34 8.72 -8.52
C GLU A 515 25.39 9.47 -9.47
N ARG A 516 25.87 9.89 -10.64
CA ARG A 516 25.03 10.57 -11.64
C ARG A 516 23.92 9.67 -12.19
N ALA A 517 24.23 8.40 -12.47
CA ALA A 517 23.23 7.42 -12.94
C ALA A 517 22.16 7.18 -11.88
N THR A 518 22.54 7.06 -10.62
CA THR A 518 21.62 6.89 -9.50
C THR A 518 20.75 8.14 -9.31
N LEU A 519 21.35 9.33 -9.40
CA LEU A 519 20.62 10.59 -9.28
C LEU A 519 19.59 10.76 -10.41
N GLN A 520 19.98 10.50 -11.66
CA GLN A 520 19.05 10.59 -12.80
C GLN A 520 17.92 9.56 -12.69
N SER A 521 18.24 8.35 -12.25
CA SER A 521 17.25 7.30 -12.00
C SER A 521 16.26 7.71 -10.90
N SER A 522 16.72 8.40 -9.84
CA SER A 522 15.85 8.87 -8.76
C SER A 522 14.83 9.92 -9.22
N HIS A 523 15.19 10.78 -10.18
CA HIS A 523 14.27 11.79 -10.72
C HIS A 523 13.02 11.18 -11.38
N ILE A 524 13.13 10.00 -12.00
CA ILE A 524 11.99 9.33 -12.65
C ILE A 524 10.94 8.91 -11.59
N THR A 525 11.37 8.51 -10.41
CA THR A 525 10.50 8.03 -9.33
C THR A 525 10.16 9.09 -8.29
N GLU A 526 10.72 10.31 -8.39
CA GLU A 526 10.55 11.37 -7.38
C GLU A 526 9.10 11.79 -7.20
N TRP A 527 8.29 11.76 -8.25
CA TRP A 527 6.86 12.07 -8.16
C TRP A 527 6.10 11.16 -7.19
N LEU A 528 6.51 9.88 -7.04
CA LEU A 528 5.95 8.95 -6.06
C LEU A 528 6.21 9.46 -4.64
N PHE A 529 7.44 9.86 -4.36
CA PHE A 529 7.84 10.36 -3.06
C PHE A 529 7.19 11.71 -2.73
N VAL A 530 7.12 12.63 -3.69
CA VAL A 530 6.45 13.91 -3.50
C VAL A 530 4.96 13.72 -3.20
N THR A 531 4.29 12.80 -3.88
CA THR A 531 2.88 12.49 -3.61
C THR A 531 2.70 11.89 -2.23
N HIS A 532 3.59 10.97 -1.84
CA HIS A 532 3.61 10.35 -0.51
C HIS A 532 3.86 11.37 0.61
N GLU A 533 4.84 12.26 0.45
CA GLU A 533 5.15 13.33 1.40
C GLU A 533 3.96 14.28 1.61
N ASN A 534 3.33 14.71 0.51
CA ASN A 534 2.12 15.52 0.58
C ASN A 534 0.97 14.79 1.27
N LEU A 535 0.85 13.48 1.08
CA LEU A 535 -0.16 12.67 1.76
C LEU A 535 0.15 12.55 3.25
N LYS A 536 1.39 12.25 3.64
CA LYS A 536 1.81 12.21 5.06
C LYS A 536 1.42 13.50 5.78
N LYS A 537 1.73 14.64 5.19
CA LYS A 537 1.35 15.95 5.74
C LYS A 537 -0.15 16.05 5.99
N ARG A 538 -0.99 15.72 4.99
CA ARG A 538 -2.46 15.79 5.11
C ARG A 538 -3.01 14.82 6.16
N VAL A 539 -2.44 13.62 6.25
CA VAL A 539 -2.85 12.63 7.27
C VAL A 539 -2.52 13.13 8.68
N LEU A 540 -1.35 13.70 8.88
CA LEU A 540 -0.94 14.25 10.17
C LEU A 540 -1.77 15.50 10.55
N GLU A 541 -2.10 16.37 9.59
CA GLU A 541 -3.02 17.50 9.81
C GLU A 541 -4.39 17.01 10.27
N ALA A 542 -4.98 16.05 9.56
CA ALA A 542 -6.25 15.46 9.94
C ALA A 542 -6.19 14.70 11.27
N PHE A 543 -5.04 14.09 11.59
CA PHE A 543 -4.83 13.46 12.88
C PHE A 543 -4.84 14.49 14.03
N ILE A 544 -4.18 15.64 13.86
CA ILE A 544 -4.21 16.73 14.86
C ILE A 544 -5.63 17.22 15.06
N GLU A 545 -6.42 17.42 13.99
CA GLU A 545 -7.82 17.81 14.10
C GLU A 545 -8.67 16.74 14.81
N THR A 546 -8.39 15.47 14.55
CA THR A 546 -9.02 14.36 15.29
C THR A 546 -8.64 14.39 16.76
N ALA A 547 -7.38 14.68 17.07
CA ALA A 547 -6.90 14.81 18.44
C ALA A 547 -7.55 15.97 19.18
N LYS A 548 -7.79 17.12 18.52
CA LYS A 548 -8.56 18.25 19.08
C LYS A 548 -9.95 17.81 19.52
N ILE A 549 -10.65 17.07 18.66
CA ILE A 549 -12.00 16.59 18.96
C ILE A 549 -11.97 15.57 20.11
N ALA A 550 -11.02 14.64 20.10
CA ALA A 550 -10.90 13.59 21.13
C ALA A 550 -10.52 14.13 22.51
N MET A 551 -9.75 15.23 22.57
CA MET A 551 -9.27 15.81 23.81
C MET A 551 -10.21 16.87 24.38
N LYS A 552 -11.14 17.39 23.59
CA LYS A 552 -12.07 18.44 24.03
C LYS A 552 -12.84 18.04 25.29
N GLY A 553 -12.86 18.93 26.28
CA GLY A 553 -13.49 18.69 27.55
C GLY A 553 -12.72 17.80 28.53
N ASN A 554 -11.53 17.33 28.16
CA ASN A 554 -10.72 16.44 29.00
C ASN A 554 -9.32 17.01 29.24
N LYS A 555 -8.84 16.88 30.49
CA LYS A 555 -7.42 17.13 30.80
C LYS A 555 -6.63 15.84 30.71
N LYS A 556 -5.69 15.77 29.80
CA LYS A 556 -4.84 14.58 29.61
C LYS A 556 -3.44 14.82 30.15
N LYS A 557 -2.90 13.77 30.78
CA LYS A 557 -1.52 13.74 31.27
C LYS A 557 -0.70 12.80 30.42
N PHE A 558 0.28 13.34 29.75
CA PHE A 558 1.22 12.57 28.95
C PHE A 558 2.54 12.44 29.72
N GLN A 559 3.06 11.22 29.73
CA GLN A 559 4.40 10.94 30.23
C GLN A 559 5.33 10.76 29.04
N TYR A 560 6.41 11.51 29.00
CA TYR A 560 7.42 11.34 27.97
C TYR A 560 8.81 11.38 28.54
N ILE A 561 9.73 10.69 27.83
CA ILE A 561 11.12 10.59 28.22
C ILE A 561 11.89 11.64 27.44
N LEU A 562 12.58 12.52 28.16
CA LEU A 562 13.50 13.49 27.57
C LEU A 562 14.73 12.78 26.99
N PRO A 563 15.49 13.42 26.08
CA PRO A 563 16.75 12.86 25.56
C PRO A 563 17.78 12.52 26.62
N ASP A 564 17.73 13.18 27.76
CA ASP A 564 18.57 12.91 28.95
C ASP A 564 18.08 11.74 29.81
N GLY A 565 17.00 11.08 29.42
CA GLY A 565 16.38 9.98 30.14
C GLY A 565 15.47 10.40 31.30
N ALA A 566 15.27 11.70 31.55
CA ALA A 566 14.38 12.19 32.59
C ALA A 566 12.91 12.02 32.16
N LEU A 567 12.08 11.57 33.10
CA LEU A 567 10.62 11.46 32.91
C LEU A 567 9.97 12.81 33.19
N LYS A 568 9.29 13.37 32.21
CA LYS A 568 8.49 14.58 32.37
C LYS A 568 7.02 14.26 32.15
N MET A 569 6.17 14.71 33.06
CA MET A 569 4.73 14.69 32.89
C MET A 569 4.27 16.01 32.29
N LEU A 570 3.53 15.93 31.20
CA LEU A 570 2.89 17.05 30.57
C LEU A 570 1.39 16.93 30.80
N GLU A 571 0.80 17.92 31.43
CA GLU A 571 -0.65 18.07 31.53
C GLU A 571 -1.12 19.01 30.43
N ILE A 572 -2.04 18.54 29.59
CA ILE A 572 -2.60 19.31 28.48
C ILE A 572 -4.08 19.54 28.77
N ASP A 573 -4.48 20.80 28.76
CA ASP A 573 -5.89 21.17 28.74
C ASP A 573 -6.42 21.02 27.31
N GLY A 574 -7.38 20.11 27.14
CA GLY A 574 -7.95 19.80 25.83
C GLY A 574 -8.74 20.95 25.22
N ASP A 575 -9.30 21.83 26.05
CA ASP A 575 -10.06 22.98 25.57
C ASP A 575 -9.13 24.05 24.99
N GLU A 576 -8.02 24.37 25.65
CA GLU A 576 -6.99 25.27 25.09
C GLU A 576 -6.38 24.72 23.80
N PHE A 577 -6.20 23.40 23.70
CA PHE A 577 -5.70 22.76 22.50
C PHE A 577 -6.72 22.83 21.35
N ALA A 578 -8.02 22.73 21.65
CA ALA A 578 -9.09 22.75 20.66
C ALA A 578 -9.37 24.16 20.08
N GLU A 579 -8.98 25.24 20.76
CA GLU A 579 -9.23 26.61 20.33
C GLU A 579 -8.38 27.08 19.14
N CYS A 580 -7.27 26.40 18.86
CA CYS A 580 -6.36 26.78 17.79
C CYS A 580 -6.52 25.90 16.56
N ASP A 581 -6.35 26.49 15.38
CA ASP A 581 -6.12 25.77 14.13
C ASP A 581 -4.62 25.54 13.95
N TYR A 582 -4.25 24.30 13.65
CA TYR A 582 -2.88 23.88 13.46
C TYR A 582 -2.60 23.52 12.00
N GLY A 583 -1.43 23.89 11.51
CA GLY A 583 -0.86 23.46 10.25
C GLY A 583 0.46 22.74 10.48
N LEU A 584 0.97 22.08 9.47
CA LEU A 584 2.24 21.36 9.51
C LEU A 584 3.22 21.98 8.51
N VAL A 585 4.42 22.22 8.98
CA VAL A 585 5.59 22.52 8.14
C VAL A 585 6.46 21.27 8.10
N VAL A 586 6.88 20.91 6.90
CA VAL A 586 7.83 19.82 6.67
C VAL A 586 9.21 20.46 6.59
N ASP A 587 10.13 20.01 7.42
CA ASP A 587 11.51 20.40 7.30
C ASP A 587 12.15 19.60 6.16
N ASN A 588 12.49 20.28 5.06
CA ASN A 588 12.97 19.61 3.84
C ASN A 588 14.31 18.93 4.11
N SER A 589 14.29 17.60 4.08
CA SER A 589 15.44 16.74 4.32
C SER A 589 16.66 17.03 3.42
N GLU A 590 16.43 17.51 2.18
CA GLU A 590 17.53 17.89 1.28
C GLU A 590 18.29 19.11 1.75
N THR A 591 17.58 20.08 2.33
CA THR A 591 18.20 21.33 2.83
C THR A 591 19.02 21.04 4.07
N SER A 592 18.51 20.22 5.00
CA SER A 592 19.23 19.83 6.21
C SER A 592 20.43 18.90 5.91
N GLN A 593 20.31 17.99 4.95
CA GLN A 593 21.46 17.15 4.53
C GLN A 593 22.55 17.98 3.83
N LYS A 594 22.18 18.90 2.94
CA LYS A 594 23.13 19.82 2.31
C LYS A 594 23.79 20.74 3.33
N LEU A 595 23.04 21.21 4.33
CA LEU A 595 23.56 22.02 5.41
C LEU A 595 24.54 21.23 6.28
N ASN A 596 24.22 19.98 6.64
CA ASN A 596 25.11 19.12 7.38
C ASN A 596 26.38 18.77 6.58
N GLN A 597 26.28 18.49 5.29
CA GLN A 597 27.44 18.30 4.42
C GLN A 597 28.30 19.56 4.31
N GLN A 598 27.68 20.73 4.24
CA GLN A 598 28.41 22.01 4.26
C GLN A 598 29.09 22.25 5.61
N ILE A 599 28.45 21.91 6.72
CA ILE A 599 29.04 21.99 8.06
C ILE A 599 30.21 21.01 8.18
N GLU A 600 30.07 19.77 7.72
CA GLU A 600 31.15 18.79 7.70
C GLU A 600 32.32 19.21 6.82
N THR A 601 32.04 19.76 5.63
CA THR A 601 33.08 20.28 4.73
C THR A 601 33.79 21.51 5.33
N LEU A 602 33.07 22.38 6.02
CA LEU A 602 33.65 23.53 6.72
C LEU A 602 34.47 23.08 7.95
N ALA A 603 33.98 22.09 8.70
CA ALA A 603 34.72 21.52 9.82
C ALA A 603 35.99 20.74 9.39
N GLN A 604 36.02 20.19 8.18
CA GLN A 604 37.21 19.56 7.60
C GLN A 604 38.18 20.59 7.01
N ALA A 605 37.70 21.78 6.66
CA ALA A 605 38.51 22.85 6.10
C ALA A 605 39.11 23.80 7.18
N ALA A 606 38.60 23.74 8.41
CA ALA A 606 39.11 24.44 9.59
C ALA A 606 40.10 23.58 10.39
#